data_1a71609e982e435c3e16256e4bddec46
#
_entry.id   1a71609e982e435c3e16256e4bddec46
#
_cell.length_a   1.000
_cell.length_b   1.000
_cell.length_c   1.000
_cell.angle_alpha   90.00
_cell.angle_beta   90.00
_cell.angle_gamma   90.00
#
_symmetry.space_group_name_H-M   'P 1'
#
loop_
_entity.id
_entity.type
_entity.pdbx_description
1 polymer ?
#
loop_
_entity_poly.entity_id
_entity_poly.type
_entity_poly.pdbx_seq_one_letter_code
_entity_poly.pdbx_strand_id
1 'polypeptide(L)'
;MAQLELDEVHANAVDYQHFLLDSPSPYHAAEVVAQRLVDAGFTRVDEKGAWDASPGGHVMVRGGAVAAWFVPETVADDAGFRIVGAHTDSPAFSVKPSVQSTTPDGWGQIDVEVYGGMMWNSWLDRELTLAGRLILTNGEVILARTGPIARIPQLAIHLDREVNPVGLKLDPQQHLHPMWTVDNPTGSVLEIVARTAGLEDASQIAAFDLILTPSQGPGFFGDKGQFVAASRQDNLSSVHPGLVALERLAAEGAPEGGDVTVFMCFDHEEVGSGSRTGAAGPILETVLRRTATALGRDEDGFERMLAASSCVSADAAHSVHPNYAGHHDPDNRPVMGRGPVIKINSKQRYATDGEGIALWDRACAAAGVPSQSFVGNNAMPCGTTIGPITATRLGILTVDVGVGLLSMHSAREMSHIDDLLTLSKALAAYWRGA
;
A
#
# COMPACT_ATOMS: atom_id res chain seq x y z
N MET A 1 -2.48 -28.17 -17.16
CA MET A 1 -1.75 -27.42 -16.13
C MET A 1 -1.34 -26.05 -16.66
N ALA A 2 -0.48 -25.91 -17.66
CA ALA A 2 -0.02 -24.58 -18.14
C ALA A 2 -1.15 -23.58 -18.53
N GLN A 3 -2.26 -24.05 -19.12
CA GLN A 3 -3.39 -23.18 -19.47
C GLN A 3 -4.19 -22.74 -18.24
N LEU A 4 -4.39 -23.63 -17.25
CA LEU A 4 -5.06 -23.30 -15.98
C LEU A 4 -4.24 -22.31 -15.14
N GLU A 5 -2.90 -22.41 -15.18
CA GLU A 5 -2.01 -21.45 -14.52
C GLU A 5 -2.07 -20.07 -15.19
N LEU A 6 -2.14 -20.01 -16.52
CA LEU A 6 -2.29 -18.75 -17.26
C LEU A 6 -3.66 -18.08 -16.98
N ASP A 7 -4.72 -18.88 -16.87
CA ASP A 7 -6.06 -18.38 -16.54
C ASP A 7 -6.10 -17.82 -15.09
N GLU A 8 -5.43 -18.48 -14.13
CA GLU A 8 -5.31 -17.99 -12.74
C GLU A 8 -4.51 -16.68 -12.66
N VAL A 9 -3.37 -16.58 -13.33
CA VAL A 9 -2.56 -15.37 -13.41
C VAL A 9 -3.37 -14.21 -13.96
N HIS A 10 -4.08 -14.43 -15.06
CA HIS A 10 -4.89 -13.38 -15.69
C HIS A 10 -6.07 -12.96 -14.82
N ALA A 11 -6.78 -13.91 -14.21
CA ALA A 11 -7.88 -13.62 -13.27
C ALA A 11 -7.40 -12.80 -12.06
N ASN A 12 -6.26 -13.18 -11.45
CA ASN A 12 -5.65 -12.42 -10.36
C ASN A 12 -5.24 -11.00 -10.79
N ALA A 13 -4.71 -10.84 -12.02
CA ALA A 13 -4.32 -9.53 -12.53
C ALA A 13 -5.52 -8.63 -12.83
N VAL A 14 -6.64 -9.17 -13.28
CA VAL A 14 -7.92 -8.44 -13.46
C VAL A 14 -8.50 -8.03 -12.11
N ASP A 15 -8.48 -8.91 -11.11
CA ASP A 15 -8.89 -8.59 -9.73
C ASP A 15 -8.02 -7.46 -9.16
N TYR A 16 -6.70 -7.52 -9.36
CA TYR A 16 -5.78 -6.45 -8.98
C TYR A 16 -6.11 -5.10 -9.65
N GLN A 17 -6.49 -5.10 -10.93
CA GLN A 17 -6.94 -3.86 -11.60
C GLN A 17 -8.18 -3.27 -10.93
N HIS A 18 -9.17 -4.09 -10.59
CA HIS A 18 -10.36 -3.64 -9.88
C HIS A 18 -10.01 -3.10 -8.50
N PHE A 19 -9.15 -3.80 -7.76
CA PHE A 19 -8.66 -3.34 -6.46
C PHE A 19 -7.98 -1.97 -6.53
N LEU A 20 -7.12 -1.72 -7.54
CA LEU A 20 -6.48 -0.43 -7.77
C LEU A 20 -7.50 0.68 -8.11
N LEU A 21 -8.54 0.36 -8.90
CA LEU A 21 -9.61 1.31 -9.25
C LEU A 21 -10.42 1.71 -8.03
N ASP A 22 -10.71 0.77 -7.14
CA ASP A 22 -11.55 0.97 -5.96
C ASP A 22 -10.76 1.55 -4.77
N SER A 23 -9.42 1.62 -4.88
CA SER A 23 -8.50 2.11 -3.85
C SER A 23 -7.78 3.42 -4.23
N PRO A 24 -8.50 4.52 -4.56
CA PRO A 24 -7.88 5.78 -4.99
C PRO A 24 -7.18 6.56 -3.87
N SER A 25 -7.40 6.20 -2.61
CA SER A 25 -6.74 6.79 -1.43
C SER A 25 -6.54 5.71 -0.36
N PRO A 26 -5.68 5.93 0.68
CA PRO A 26 -5.49 4.96 1.76
C PRO A 26 -6.80 4.61 2.47
N TYR A 27 -7.70 5.58 2.64
CA TYR A 27 -9.01 5.36 3.27
C TYR A 27 -9.91 4.42 2.46
N HIS A 28 -9.89 4.54 1.13
CA HIS A 28 -10.59 3.62 0.24
C HIS A 28 -9.95 2.23 0.26
N ALA A 29 -8.62 2.16 0.19
CA ALA A 29 -7.89 0.89 0.23
C ALA A 29 -8.18 0.10 1.50
N ALA A 30 -8.15 0.77 2.67
CA ALA A 30 -8.46 0.16 3.95
C ALA A 30 -9.90 -0.38 4.01
N GLU A 31 -10.87 0.39 3.50
CA GLU A 31 -12.28 -0.02 3.50
C GLU A 31 -12.55 -1.16 2.49
N VAL A 32 -11.92 -1.13 1.30
CA VAL A 32 -12.01 -2.22 0.32
C VAL A 32 -11.46 -3.52 0.89
N VAL A 33 -10.28 -3.49 1.55
CA VAL A 33 -9.73 -4.66 2.23
C VAL A 33 -10.69 -5.17 3.31
N ALA A 34 -11.20 -4.27 4.17
CA ALA A 34 -12.12 -4.65 5.24
C ALA A 34 -13.41 -5.26 4.71
N GLN A 35 -14.01 -4.66 3.67
CA GLN A 35 -15.26 -5.15 3.10
C GLN A 35 -15.07 -6.52 2.43
N ARG A 36 -14.01 -6.72 1.64
CA ARG A 36 -13.70 -8.01 1.01
C ARG A 36 -13.51 -9.12 2.06
N LEU A 37 -12.84 -8.80 3.18
CA LEU A 37 -12.68 -9.77 4.27
C LEU A 37 -14.00 -10.05 4.99
N VAL A 38 -14.87 -9.05 5.18
CA VAL A 38 -16.22 -9.28 5.72
C VAL A 38 -17.03 -10.20 4.79
N ASP A 39 -16.95 -9.98 3.48
CA ASP A 39 -17.60 -10.84 2.48
C ASP A 39 -17.01 -12.26 2.47
N ALA A 40 -15.74 -12.44 2.89
CA ALA A 40 -15.08 -13.71 3.11
C ALA A 40 -15.35 -14.32 4.50
N GLY A 41 -16.23 -13.73 5.32
CA GLY A 41 -16.67 -14.26 6.61
C GLY A 41 -15.94 -13.70 7.84
N PHE A 42 -15.13 -12.66 7.69
CA PHE A 42 -14.51 -11.97 8.83
C PHE A 42 -15.52 -11.11 9.60
N THR A 43 -15.37 -11.07 10.91
CA THR A 43 -16.14 -10.18 11.78
C THR A 43 -15.48 -8.80 11.86
N ARG A 44 -16.22 -7.74 11.54
CA ARG A 44 -15.73 -6.36 11.74
C ARG A 44 -15.75 -6.02 13.23
N VAL A 45 -14.61 -5.58 13.76
CA VAL A 45 -14.39 -5.30 15.17
C VAL A 45 -14.39 -3.79 15.42
N ASP A 46 -15.20 -3.33 16.39
CA ASP A 46 -15.10 -1.97 16.91
C ASP A 46 -13.88 -1.85 17.84
N GLU A 47 -12.97 -0.96 17.51
CA GLU A 47 -11.79 -0.70 18.33
C GLU A 47 -12.15 -0.26 19.77
N LYS A 48 -13.25 0.44 19.96
CA LYS A 48 -13.74 0.92 21.28
C LYS A 48 -14.44 -0.17 22.10
N GLY A 49 -14.85 -1.24 21.44
CA GLY A 49 -15.54 -2.36 22.08
C GLY A 49 -14.60 -3.32 22.82
N ALA A 50 -15.19 -4.24 23.54
CA ALA A 50 -14.46 -5.41 24.05
C ALA A 50 -14.12 -6.35 22.89
N TRP A 51 -12.95 -6.97 22.97
CA TRP A 51 -12.55 -8.00 22.00
C TRP A 51 -12.67 -9.37 22.62
N ASP A 52 -13.07 -10.32 21.81
CA ASP A 52 -12.98 -11.75 22.12
C ASP A 52 -11.92 -12.40 21.22
N ALA A 53 -11.61 -13.65 21.50
CA ALA A 53 -10.72 -14.48 20.72
C ALA A 53 -11.48 -15.66 20.10
N SER A 54 -12.72 -15.44 19.67
CA SER A 54 -13.47 -16.46 18.96
C SER A 54 -12.71 -16.92 17.73
N PRO A 55 -12.67 -18.24 17.44
CA PRO A 55 -12.06 -18.75 16.23
C PRO A 55 -12.64 -18.11 14.97
N GLY A 56 -11.79 -17.86 13.97
CA GLY A 56 -12.17 -17.24 12.71
C GLY A 56 -11.52 -15.90 12.47
N GLY A 57 -11.99 -15.19 11.45
CA GLY A 57 -11.42 -13.95 10.97
C GLY A 57 -12.02 -12.71 11.64
N HIS A 58 -11.16 -11.75 11.95
CA HIS A 58 -11.52 -10.46 12.50
C HIS A 58 -10.86 -9.34 11.68
N VAL A 59 -11.53 -8.20 11.51
CA VAL A 59 -10.99 -7.04 10.78
C VAL A 59 -11.37 -5.73 11.45
N MET A 60 -10.40 -4.80 11.53
CA MET A 60 -10.54 -3.47 12.11
C MET A 60 -9.95 -2.42 11.16
N VAL A 61 -10.62 -1.27 11.02
CA VAL A 61 -10.12 -0.11 10.26
C VAL A 61 -9.85 1.05 11.20
N ARG A 62 -8.71 1.71 11.04
CA ARG A 62 -8.36 2.96 11.71
C ARG A 62 -7.81 3.96 10.69
N GLY A 63 -8.63 4.89 10.25
CA GLY A 63 -8.23 5.86 9.21
C GLY A 63 -7.89 5.16 7.89
N GLY A 64 -6.68 5.39 7.38
CA GLY A 64 -6.17 4.69 6.20
C GLY A 64 -5.51 3.34 6.49
N ALA A 65 -5.42 2.92 7.75
CA ALA A 65 -4.87 1.62 8.12
C ALA A 65 -5.96 0.57 8.34
N VAL A 66 -5.65 -0.69 8.00
CA VAL A 66 -6.51 -1.84 8.26
C VAL A 66 -5.69 -2.97 8.88
N ALA A 67 -6.23 -3.59 9.93
CA ALA A 67 -5.70 -4.78 10.57
C ALA A 67 -6.70 -5.91 10.46
N ALA A 68 -6.27 -7.07 9.97
CA ALA A 68 -7.06 -8.28 9.99
C ALA A 68 -6.27 -9.40 10.68
N TRP A 69 -6.96 -10.26 11.42
CA TRP A 69 -6.33 -11.41 12.05
C TRP A 69 -7.27 -12.61 12.04
N PHE A 70 -6.68 -13.78 12.02
CA PHE A 70 -7.41 -15.03 12.03
C PHE A 70 -6.96 -15.87 13.23
N VAL A 71 -7.91 -16.20 14.11
CA VAL A 71 -7.70 -17.03 15.30
C VAL A 71 -8.06 -18.47 14.93
N PRO A 72 -7.12 -19.43 15.04
CA PRO A 72 -7.43 -20.83 14.78
C PRO A 72 -8.34 -21.42 15.85
N GLU A 73 -8.99 -22.56 15.56
CA GLU A 73 -9.85 -23.30 16.50
C GLU A 73 -9.11 -23.67 17.81
N THR A 74 -7.82 -23.93 17.69
CA THR A 74 -6.95 -24.23 18.84
C THR A 74 -5.68 -23.38 18.71
N VAL A 75 -5.38 -22.62 19.76
CA VAL A 75 -4.15 -21.83 19.87
C VAL A 75 -3.21 -22.56 20.82
N ALA A 76 -2.03 -22.97 20.33
CA ALA A 76 -1.03 -23.66 21.12
C ALA A 76 -0.48 -22.80 22.27
N ASP A 77 0.08 -23.42 23.30
CA ASP A 77 0.67 -22.66 24.41
C ASP A 77 1.93 -21.89 24.03
N ASP A 78 2.63 -22.34 23.02
CA ASP A 78 3.82 -21.77 22.43
C ASP A 78 3.54 -20.99 21.10
N ALA A 79 2.26 -20.77 20.77
CA ALA A 79 1.86 -20.03 19.58
C ALA A 79 2.40 -18.61 19.57
N GLY A 80 2.79 -18.15 18.38
CA GLY A 80 3.13 -16.77 18.08
C GLY A 80 2.12 -16.10 17.16
N PHE A 81 2.55 -14.99 16.58
CA PHE A 81 1.86 -14.30 15.51
C PHE A 81 2.63 -14.45 14.20
N ARG A 82 1.95 -14.85 13.13
CA ARG A 82 2.51 -14.79 11.77
C ARG A 82 1.97 -13.57 11.06
N ILE A 83 2.81 -12.55 10.99
CA ILE A 83 2.42 -11.21 10.56
C ILE A 83 2.84 -10.98 9.11
N VAL A 84 1.94 -10.48 8.28
CA VAL A 84 2.28 -9.82 7.03
C VAL A 84 1.94 -8.34 7.18
N GLY A 85 2.94 -7.49 7.00
CA GLY A 85 2.81 -6.04 7.03
C GLY A 85 2.91 -5.46 5.62
N ALA A 86 2.07 -4.49 5.28
CA ALA A 86 2.10 -3.70 4.05
C ALA A 86 1.67 -2.26 4.35
N HIS A 87 1.55 -1.37 3.35
CA HIS A 87 0.97 -0.05 3.54
C HIS A 87 -0.03 0.33 2.45
N THR A 88 -0.97 1.20 2.78
CA THR A 88 -2.11 1.60 1.93
C THR A 88 -1.90 2.94 1.24
N ASP A 89 -1.04 3.79 1.82
CA ASP A 89 -0.72 5.10 1.27
C ASP A 89 0.27 5.00 0.10
N SER A 90 0.36 6.05 -0.67
CA SER A 90 1.25 6.19 -1.83
C SER A 90 1.54 7.66 -2.06
N PRO A 91 2.65 8.03 -2.72
CA PRO A 91 2.95 9.43 -3.00
C PRO A 91 1.82 10.11 -3.77
N ALA A 92 1.44 11.31 -3.33
CA ALA A 92 0.31 12.06 -3.86
C ALA A 92 0.43 13.56 -3.61
N PHE A 93 -0.52 14.35 -4.10
CA PHE A 93 -0.72 15.72 -3.67
C PHE A 93 -1.85 15.78 -2.65
N SER A 94 -1.54 16.21 -1.42
CA SER A 94 -2.53 16.45 -0.35
C SER A 94 -3.16 17.83 -0.51
N VAL A 95 -4.47 17.93 -0.39
CA VAL A 95 -5.20 19.19 -0.49
C VAL A 95 -5.02 20.00 0.77
N LYS A 96 -4.63 21.28 0.65
CA LYS A 96 -4.46 22.18 1.79
C LYS A 96 -5.81 22.62 2.38
N PRO A 97 -5.85 23.08 3.65
CA PRO A 97 -7.09 23.61 4.25
C PRO A 97 -7.71 24.78 3.49
N SER A 98 -6.89 25.68 2.91
CA SER A 98 -7.32 26.64 1.89
C SER A 98 -7.30 25.92 0.55
N VAL A 99 -8.42 25.34 0.16
CA VAL A 99 -8.54 24.33 -0.90
C VAL A 99 -8.12 24.87 -2.27
N GLN A 100 -8.38 26.16 -2.52
CA GLN A 100 -8.24 26.74 -3.85
C GLN A 100 -7.80 28.19 -3.82
N SER A 101 -7.13 28.61 -4.90
CA SER A 101 -6.73 29.98 -5.18
C SER A 101 -7.06 30.36 -6.63
N THR A 102 -6.95 31.65 -6.95
CA THR A 102 -7.16 32.15 -8.31
C THR A 102 -5.95 32.99 -8.73
N THR A 103 -5.41 32.73 -9.90
CA THR A 103 -4.32 33.54 -10.47
C THR A 103 -4.83 34.88 -10.96
N PRO A 104 -3.95 35.88 -11.14
CA PRO A 104 -4.34 37.18 -11.71
C PRO A 104 -5.01 37.09 -13.09
N ASP A 105 -4.74 36.02 -13.84
CA ASP A 105 -5.29 35.78 -15.18
C ASP A 105 -6.60 34.95 -15.14
N GLY A 106 -7.19 34.71 -13.95
CA GLY A 106 -8.47 34.04 -13.80
C GLY A 106 -8.42 32.51 -13.74
N TRP A 107 -7.24 31.89 -13.68
CA TRP A 107 -7.12 30.45 -13.49
C TRP A 107 -7.43 30.04 -12.05
N GLY A 108 -8.38 29.16 -11.84
CA GLY A 108 -8.61 28.52 -10.55
C GLY A 108 -7.67 27.34 -10.37
N GLN A 109 -6.94 27.33 -9.25
CA GLN A 109 -5.99 26.29 -8.87
C GLN A 109 -6.44 25.58 -7.59
N ILE A 110 -6.07 24.30 -7.46
CA ILE A 110 -6.21 23.58 -6.19
C ILE A 110 -4.89 23.74 -5.43
N ASP A 111 -4.99 24.18 -4.17
CA ASP A 111 -3.82 24.37 -3.33
C ASP A 111 -3.40 23.06 -2.69
N VAL A 112 -2.19 22.62 -2.96
CA VAL A 112 -1.71 21.29 -2.60
C VAL A 112 -0.37 21.34 -1.87
N GLU A 113 -0.14 20.29 -1.10
CA GLU A 113 1.14 19.94 -0.47
C GLU A 113 1.63 18.61 -1.06
N VAL A 114 2.94 18.48 -1.26
CA VAL A 114 3.55 17.23 -1.72
C VAL A 114 3.55 16.22 -0.56
N TYR A 115 2.99 15.04 -0.81
CA TYR A 115 2.97 13.93 0.12
C TYR A 115 3.89 12.81 -0.38
N GLY A 116 4.90 12.45 0.43
CA GLY A 116 5.86 11.40 0.08
C GLY A 116 6.91 11.80 -0.97
N GLY A 117 7.72 10.83 -1.34
CA GLY A 117 8.85 10.99 -2.25
C GLY A 117 8.51 10.86 -3.74
N MET A 118 7.52 11.59 -4.24
CA MET A 118 6.98 11.43 -5.59
C MET A 118 7.88 11.96 -6.71
N MET A 119 7.78 11.36 -7.89
CA MET A 119 8.41 11.82 -9.13
C MET A 119 7.53 12.89 -9.80
N TRP A 120 7.70 14.15 -9.46
CA TRP A 120 6.85 15.28 -9.87
C TRP A 120 6.60 15.37 -11.37
N ASN A 121 7.65 15.17 -12.19
CA ASN A 121 7.56 15.22 -13.65
C ASN A 121 6.56 14.23 -14.25
N SER A 122 6.33 13.09 -13.59
CA SER A 122 5.42 12.06 -14.07
C SER A 122 3.93 12.44 -13.89
N TRP A 123 3.64 13.43 -13.05
CA TRP A 123 2.29 13.93 -12.76
C TRP A 123 1.83 15.03 -13.71
N LEU A 124 2.77 15.64 -14.42
CA LEU A 124 2.45 16.67 -15.41
C LEU A 124 1.64 16.07 -16.56
N ASP A 125 0.73 16.87 -17.12
CA ASP A 125 -0.13 16.51 -18.24
C ASP A 125 -1.07 15.32 -18.04
N ARG A 126 -1.37 14.99 -16.77
CA ARG A 126 -2.35 13.97 -16.41
C ARG A 126 -3.60 14.59 -15.81
N GLU A 127 -4.76 14.05 -16.16
CA GLU A 127 -6.00 14.36 -15.48
C GLU A 127 -5.97 13.76 -14.07
N LEU A 128 -6.42 14.55 -13.09
CA LEU A 128 -6.38 14.22 -11.67
C LEU A 128 -7.79 14.19 -11.08
N THR A 129 -8.00 13.24 -10.18
CA THR A 129 -9.20 13.01 -9.39
C THR A 129 -8.91 13.34 -7.94
N LEU A 130 -9.84 13.97 -7.23
CA LEU A 130 -9.82 14.06 -5.77
C LEU A 130 -10.39 12.79 -5.16
N ALA A 131 -9.73 12.24 -4.17
CA ALA A 131 -10.20 11.10 -3.39
C ALA A 131 -9.74 11.20 -1.93
N GLY A 132 -10.53 10.66 -1.02
CA GLY A 132 -10.21 10.65 0.41
C GLY A 132 -11.43 10.50 1.27
N ARG A 133 -11.40 11.11 2.47
CA ARG A 133 -12.54 11.10 3.39
C ARG A 133 -12.99 12.52 3.74
N LEU A 134 -14.28 12.62 4.03
CA LEU A 134 -14.93 13.82 4.55
C LEU A 134 -15.39 13.54 5.97
N ILE A 135 -15.17 14.49 6.87
CA ILE A 135 -15.75 14.51 8.20
C ILE A 135 -16.90 15.50 8.16
N LEU A 136 -18.10 15.02 8.36
CA LEU A 136 -19.32 15.84 8.30
C LEU A 136 -19.54 16.61 9.61
N THR A 137 -20.37 17.65 9.55
CA THR A 137 -20.71 18.48 10.71
C THR A 137 -21.44 17.70 11.81
N ASN A 138 -22.08 16.58 11.50
CA ASN A 138 -22.69 15.66 12.46
C ASN A 138 -21.68 14.65 13.07
N GLY A 139 -20.40 14.68 12.64
CA GLY A 139 -19.35 13.78 13.07
C GLY A 139 -19.24 12.47 12.27
N GLU A 140 -20.12 12.25 11.31
CA GLU A 140 -20.03 11.11 10.40
C GLU A 140 -18.78 11.24 9.50
N VAL A 141 -18.18 10.11 9.14
CA VAL A 141 -17.05 10.04 8.22
C VAL A 141 -17.46 9.26 6.98
N ILE A 142 -17.37 9.89 5.82
CA ILE A 142 -17.71 9.27 4.54
C ILE A 142 -16.51 9.33 3.58
N LEU A 143 -16.46 8.38 2.65
CA LEU A 143 -15.49 8.39 1.55
C LEU A 143 -16.01 9.25 0.40
N ALA A 144 -15.10 9.95 -0.26
CA ALA A 144 -15.41 10.78 -1.41
C ALA A 144 -14.42 10.57 -2.54
N ARG A 145 -14.93 10.58 -3.77
CA ARG A 145 -14.14 10.50 -5.00
C ARG A 145 -14.83 11.30 -6.10
N THR A 146 -14.08 12.18 -6.77
CA THR A 146 -14.60 12.92 -7.95
C THR A 146 -14.29 12.15 -9.24
N GLY A 147 -14.82 12.61 -10.36
CA GLY A 147 -14.22 12.33 -11.67
C GLY A 147 -12.92 13.12 -11.90
N PRO A 148 -12.36 13.10 -13.11
CA PRO A 148 -11.21 13.92 -13.47
C PRO A 148 -11.61 15.41 -13.48
N ILE A 149 -11.03 16.20 -12.58
CA ILE A 149 -11.37 17.62 -12.42
C ILE A 149 -10.18 18.57 -12.48
N ALA A 150 -8.96 18.07 -12.42
CA ALA A 150 -7.78 18.91 -12.34
C ALA A 150 -6.64 18.38 -13.22
N ARG A 151 -5.67 19.24 -13.52
CA ARG A 151 -4.46 18.90 -14.28
C ARG A 151 -3.33 19.87 -13.96
N ILE A 152 -2.10 19.39 -13.94
CA ILE A 152 -0.89 20.21 -13.88
C ILE A 152 -0.31 20.28 -15.30
N PRO A 153 -0.50 21.37 -16.06
CA PRO A 153 0.02 21.46 -17.42
C PRO A 153 1.53 21.71 -17.40
N GLN A 154 2.26 21.05 -18.29
CA GLN A 154 3.66 21.36 -18.57
C GLN A 154 3.79 22.67 -19.35
N LEU A 155 4.92 23.39 -19.14
CA LEU A 155 5.28 24.49 -19.99
C LEU A 155 5.65 23.96 -21.39
N ALA A 156 5.11 24.61 -22.43
CA ALA A 156 5.38 24.20 -23.80
C ALA A 156 6.88 24.34 -24.13
N ILE A 157 7.41 23.43 -24.95
CA ILE A 157 8.83 23.43 -25.37
C ILE A 157 9.26 24.75 -26.01
N HIS A 158 8.34 25.51 -26.61
CA HIS A 158 8.61 26.82 -27.19
C HIS A 158 8.94 27.90 -26.15
N LEU A 159 8.50 27.71 -24.90
CA LEU A 159 8.71 28.61 -23.78
C LEU A 159 9.83 28.11 -22.83
N ASP A 160 10.21 26.84 -22.92
CA ASP A 160 11.33 26.24 -22.17
C ASP A 160 12.11 25.27 -23.07
N ARG A 161 13.13 25.78 -23.76
CA ARG A 161 13.97 24.96 -24.64
C ARG A 161 15.06 24.18 -23.90
N GLU A 162 15.28 24.50 -22.62
CA GLU A 162 16.31 23.87 -21.79
C GLU A 162 15.85 22.55 -21.16
N VAL A 163 14.56 22.24 -21.26
CA VAL A 163 13.99 21.02 -20.65
C VAL A 163 14.68 19.72 -21.11
N ASN A 164 15.07 19.62 -22.37
CA ASN A 164 15.76 18.42 -22.88
C ASN A 164 17.28 18.42 -22.61
N PRO A 165 18.05 19.49 -22.89
CA PRO A 165 19.49 19.47 -22.69
C PRO A 165 19.92 19.60 -21.22
N VAL A 166 19.16 20.28 -20.37
CA VAL A 166 19.49 20.57 -18.97
C VAL A 166 18.66 19.72 -18.00
N GLY A 167 17.42 19.39 -18.40
CA GLY A 167 16.45 18.69 -17.58
C GLY A 167 15.39 19.61 -16.98
N LEU A 168 14.23 19.02 -16.68
CA LEU A 168 13.09 19.70 -16.07
C LEU A 168 13.40 20.07 -14.61
N LYS A 169 13.25 21.34 -14.26
CA LYS A 169 13.39 21.85 -12.89
C LYS A 169 12.05 22.39 -12.40
N LEU A 170 11.47 21.73 -11.42
CA LEU A 170 10.20 22.12 -10.82
C LEU A 170 10.42 22.70 -9.43
N ASP A 171 9.70 23.77 -9.12
CA ASP A 171 9.52 24.30 -7.78
C ASP A 171 8.17 23.80 -7.26
N PRO A 172 8.13 23.05 -6.13
CA PRO A 172 6.89 22.44 -5.67
C PRO A 172 5.84 23.46 -5.22
N GLN A 173 6.26 24.66 -4.79
CA GLN A 173 5.35 25.72 -4.36
C GLN A 173 4.78 26.53 -5.53
N GLN A 174 5.49 26.62 -6.65
CA GLN A 174 5.10 27.50 -7.76
C GLN A 174 4.56 26.73 -8.96
N HIS A 175 5.05 25.51 -9.21
CA HIS A 175 4.81 24.81 -10.48
C HIS A 175 3.87 23.61 -10.38
N LEU A 176 3.45 23.22 -9.16
CA LEU A 176 2.70 21.98 -8.95
C LEU A 176 1.26 22.18 -8.50
N HIS A 177 0.70 23.38 -8.56
CA HIS A 177 -0.71 23.63 -8.30
C HIS A 177 -1.57 23.22 -9.50
N PRO A 178 -2.45 22.20 -9.38
CA PRO A 178 -3.30 21.77 -10.47
C PRO A 178 -4.36 22.83 -10.78
N MET A 179 -4.53 23.16 -12.06
CA MET A 179 -5.66 23.97 -12.52
C MET A 179 -6.92 23.12 -12.60
N TRP A 180 -8.08 23.69 -12.27
CA TRP A 180 -9.37 23.02 -12.35
C TRP A 180 -10.46 23.85 -13.07
N THR A 181 -10.26 25.15 -13.22
CA THR A 181 -11.21 26.05 -13.90
C THR A 181 -10.52 27.31 -14.43
N VAL A 182 -11.25 28.07 -15.23
CA VAL A 182 -10.86 29.42 -15.68
C VAL A 182 -12.10 30.32 -15.65
N ASP A 183 -11.92 31.59 -15.30
CA ASP A 183 -12.98 32.62 -15.27
C ASP A 183 -14.26 32.22 -14.48
N ASN A 184 -14.08 31.47 -13.40
CA ASN A 184 -15.15 31.03 -12.52
C ASN A 184 -14.92 31.48 -11.06
N PRO A 185 -15.11 32.77 -10.73
CA PRO A 185 -14.78 33.32 -9.40
C PRO A 185 -15.68 32.79 -8.28
N THR A 186 -16.83 32.21 -8.62
CA THR A 186 -17.81 31.66 -7.66
C THR A 186 -17.73 30.13 -7.56
N GLY A 187 -16.87 29.50 -8.36
CA GLY A 187 -16.71 28.05 -8.32
C GLY A 187 -16.05 27.58 -7.02
N SER A 188 -16.42 26.39 -6.57
CA SER A 188 -15.84 25.76 -5.38
C SER A 188 -15.51 24.30 -5.64
N VAL A 189 -14.28 23.92 -5.33
CA VAL A 189 -13.82 22.52 -5.39
C VAL A 189 -14.58 21.67 -4.38
N LEU A 190 -14.83 22.19 -3.17
CA LEU A 190 -15.57 21.46 -2.14
C LEU A 190 -17.03 21.23 -2.54
N GLU A 191 -17.66 22.14 -3.31
CA GLU A 191 -19.01 21.90 -3.85
C GLU A 191 -19.04 20.75 -4.87
N ILE A 192 -17.95 20.59 -5.67
CA ILE A 192 -17.83 19.44 -6.56
C ILE A 192 -17.69 18.16 -5.73
N VAL A 193 -16.86 18.17 -4.70
CA VAL A 193 -16.65 17.01 -3.81
C VAL A 193 -17.95 16.66 -3.08
N ALA A 194 -18.64 17.64 -2.48
CA ALA A 194 -19.90 17.43 -1.79
C ALA A 194 -20.94 16.76 -2.70
N ARG A 195 -21.14 17.31 -3.89
CA ARG A 195 -22.09 16.77 -4.87
C ARG A 195 -21.76 15.33 -5.29
N THR A 196 -20.47 15.01 -5.50
CA THR A 196 -20.06 13.64 -5.86
C THR A 196 -20.16 12.66 -4.70
N ALA A 197 -20.10 13.15 -3.46
CA ALA A 197 -20.31 12.38 -2.25
C ALA A 197 -21.81 12.24 -1.87
N GLY A 198 -22.73 12.82 -2.65
CA GLY A 198 -24.16 12.77 -2.39
C GLY A 198 -24.65 13.73 -1.31
N LEU A 199 -23.86 14.74 -0.95
CA LEU A 199 -24.23 15.80 -0.02
C LEU A 199 -25.04 16.90 -0.72
N GLU A 200 -25.85 17.65 0.02
CA GLU A 200 -26.64 18.77 -0.51
C GLU A 200 -25.71 19.92 -0.92
N ASP A 201 -24.74 20.26 -0.09
CA ASP A 201 -23.75 21.30 -0.32
C ASP A 201 -22.49 21.12 0.55
N ALA A 202 -21.47 21.95 0.31
CA ALA A 202 -20.20 21.88 1.01
C ALA A 202 -20.26 22.31 2.49
N SER A 203 -21.34 22.98 2.95
CA SER A 203 -21.47 23.39 4.37
C SER A 203 -21.63 22.19 5.30
N GLN A 204 -21.99 21.03 4.78
CA GLN A 204 -22.04 19.79 5.54
C GLN A 204 -20.66 19.21 5.85
N ILE A 205 -19.59 19.69 5.18
CA ILE A 205 -18.20 19.24 5.37
C ILE A 205 -17.55 20.07 6.47
N ALA A 206 -17.27 19.45 7.62
CA ALA A 206 -16.53 20.09 8.72
C ALA A 206 -15.02 20.07 8.50
N ALA A 207 -14.51 18.95 7.94
CA ALA A 207 -13.11 18.75 7.64
C ALA A 207 -12.94 17.68 6.55
N PHE A 208 -11.73 17.55 6.03
CA PHE A 208 -11.42 16.54 5.01
C PHE A 208 -9.95 16.11 5.06
N ASP A 209 -9.70 14.90 4.59
CA ASP A 209 -8.38 14.43 4.18
C ASP A 209 -8.50 13.98 2.71
N LEU A 210 -8.17 14.88 1.80
CA LEU A 210 -8.29 14.67 0.35
C LEU A 210 -6.91 14.67 -0.31
N ILE A 211 -6.72 13.76 -1.24
CA ILE A 211 -5.54 13.72 -2.12
C ILE A 211 -5.95 13.80 -3.58
N LEU A 212 -5.03 14.27 -4.41
CA LEU A 212 -5.13 14.14 -5.86
C LEU A 212 -4.43 12.86 -6.30
N THR A 213 -5.10 12.10 -7.16
CA THR A 213 -4.60 10.86 -7.75
C THR A 213 -4.85 10.86 -9.26
N PRO A 214 -3.99 10.23 -10.09
CA PRO A 214 -4.24 10.12 -11.51
C PRO A 214 -5.57 9.45 -11.82
N SER A 215 -6.37 10.06 -12.69
CA SER A 215 -7.67 9.52 -13.12
C SER A 215 -7.52 8.37 -14.13
N GLN A 216 -6.35 8.24 -14.76
CA GLN A 216 -6.05 7.17 -15.68
C GLN A 216 -6.01 5.82 -14.93
N GLY A 217 -6.98 4.95 -15.22
CA GLY A 217 -7.05 3.61 -14.64
C GLY A 217 -5.87 2.72 -15.00
N PRO A 218 -5.72 1.60 -14.28
CA PRO A 218 -4.72 0.57 -14.61
C PRO A 218 -4.95 -0.01 -16.00
N GLY A 219 -3.87 -0.46 -16.64
CA GLY A 219 -3.95 -1.06 -17.96
C GLY A 219 -2.88 -2.11 -18.18
N PHE A 220 -3.24 -3.17 -18.90
CA PHE A 220 -2.28 -4.17 -19.36
C PHE A 220 -1.55 -3.69 -20.61
N PHE A 221 -0.28 -4.08 -20.74
CA PHE A 221 0.54 -3.81 -21.91
C PHE A 221 1.66 -4.86 -22.06
N GLY A 222 2.46 -4.74 -23.12
CA GLY A 222 3.44 -5.73 -23.52
C GLY A 222 2.86 -6.67 -24.61
N ASP A 223 3.72 -7.46 -25.24
CA ASP A 223 3.31 -8.34 -26.37
C ASP A 223 2.32 -9.43 -25.96
N LYS A 224 2.30 -9.80 -24.67
CA LYS A 224 1.39 -10.80 -24.07
C LYS A 224 0.49 -10.22 -22.99
N GLY A 225 0.43 -8.89 -22.83
CA GLY A 225 -0.31 -8.25 -21.76
C GLY A 225 0.23 -8.54 -20.36
N GLN A 226 1.50 -8.91 -20.24
CA GLN A 226 2.13 -9.37 -18.99
C GLN A 226 2.45 -8.27 -17.99
N PHE A 227 2.38 -6.99 -18.38
CA PHE A 227 2.67 -5.87 -17.50
C PHE A 227 1.41 -5.12 -17.11
N VAL A 228 1.38 -4.63 -15.88
CA VAL A 228 0.38 -3.68 -15.39
C VAL A 228 1.01 -2.31 -15.24
N ALA A 229 0.39 -1.29 -15.86
CA ALA A 229 0.75 0.11 -15.63
C ALA A 229 -0.36 0.79 -14.83
N ALA A 230 -0.03 1.31 -13.65
CA ALA A 230 -0.96 2.00 -12.76
C ALA A 230 -0.22 2.91 -11.78
N SER A 231 -0.91 3.86 -11.17
CA SER A 231 -0.44 4.55 -9.98
C SER A 231 -0.69 3.70 -8.73
N ARG A 232 0.02 3.98 -7.62
CA ARG A 232 -0.17 3.38 -6.30
C ARG A 232 0.15 1.88 -6.23
N GLN A 233 0.93 1.35 -7.17
CA GLN A 233 1.41 -0.02 -7.07
C GLN A 233 2.38 -0.19 -5.90
N ASP A 234 3.15 0.82 -5.58
CA ASP A 234 3.73 1.05 -4.27
C ASP A 234 2.67 1.70 -3.35
N ASN A 235 2.06 0.94 -2.39
CA ASN A 235 2.36 -0.47 -2.11
C ASN A 235 1.12 -1.38 -2.25
N LEU A 236 0.12 -0.98 -3.05
CA LEU A 236 -1.05 -1.81 -3.31
C LEU A 236 -0.70 -3.15 -4.01
N SER A 237 0.49 -3.25 -4.61
CA SER A 237 1.05 -4.50 -5.14
C SER A 237 1.47 -5.51 -4.06
N SER A 238 1.53 -5.10 -2.80
CA SER A 238 1.70 -5.99 -1.65
C SER A 238 0.40 -6.15 -0.86
N VAL A 239 -0.44 -5.10 -0.78
CA VAL A 239 -1.75 -5.17 -0.10
C VAL A 239 -2.68 -6.16 -0.78
N HIS A 240 -2.82 -6.10 -2.10
CA HIS A 240 -3.68 -7.04 -2.84
C HIS A 240 -3.23 -8.50 -2.73
N PRO A 241 -1.95 -8.88 -2.95
CA PRO A 241 -1.51 -10.25 -2.73
C PRO A 241 -1.71 -10.76 -1.31
N GLY A 242 -1.51 -9.91 -0.30
CA GLY A 242 -1.80 -10.25 1.10
C GLY A 242 -3.28 -10.50 1.35
N LEU A 243 -4.15 -9.64 0.82
CA LEU A 243 -5.60 -9.80 0.89
C LEU A 243 -6.06 -11.13 0.24
N VAL A 244 -5.63 -11.41 -1.00
CA VAL A 244 -5.97 -12.67 -1.71
C VAL A 244 -5.46 -13.89 -0.97
N ALA A 245 -4.26 -13.82 -0.36
CA ALA A 245 -3.73 -14.92 0.46
C ALA A 245 -4.58 -15.15 1.71
N LEU A 246 -5.07 -14.10 2.36
CA LEU A 246 -5.91 -14.19 3.55
C LEU A 246 -7.33 -14.68 3.22
N GLU A 247 -7.92 -14.27 2.11
CA GLU A 247 -9.19 -14.79 1.61
C GLU A 247 -9.11 -16.31 1.33
N ARG A 248 -8.02 -16.77 0.72
CA ARG A 248 -7.76 -18.21 0.51
C ARG A 248 -7.64 -18.96 1.82
N LEU A 249 -6.91 -18.40 2.80
CA LEU A 249 -6.77 -19.01 4.13
C LEU A 249 -8.14 -19.14 4.82
N ALA A 250 -8.98 -18.12 4.73
CA ALA A 250 -10.34 -18.14 5.28
C ALA A 250 -11.22 -19.23 4.63
N ALA A 251 -11.11 -19.39 3.31
CA ALA A 251 -11.88 -20.39 2.54
C ALA A 251 -11.43 -21.83 2.81
N GLU A 252 -10.15 -22.06 3.09
CA GLU A 252 -9.56 -23.39 3.30
C GLU A 252 -9.50 -23.81 4.77
N GLY A 253 -9.78 -22.88 5.71
CA GLY A 253 -9.70 -23.07 7.15
C GLY A 253 -8.36 -22.66 7.76
N ALA A 254 -8.31 -22.61 9.10
CA ALA A 254 -7.14 -22.21 9.85
C ALA A 254 -5.95 -23.14 9.61
N PRO A 255 -4.72 -22.58 9.61
CA PRO A 255 -3.52 -23.39 9.50
C PRO A 255 -3.38 -24.35 10.68
N GLU A 256 -2.91 -25.56 10.40
CA GLU A 256 -2.45 -26.48 11.44
C GLU A 256 -1.23 -25.85 12.13
N GLY A 257 -1.20 -25.80 13.46
CA GLY A 257 -0.05 -25.26 14.18
C GLY A 257 -0.37 -24.21 15.24
N GLY A 258 -1.58 -23.64 15.22
CA GLY A 258 -2.10 -22.81 16.29
C GLY A 258 -1.56 -21.39 16.41
N ASP A 259 -0.74 -20.90 15.44
CA ASP A 259 -0.33 -19.50 15.38
C ASP A 259 -1.48 -18.59 14.95
N VAL A 260 -1.52 -17.38 15.50
CA VAL A 260 -2.47 -16.35 15.05
C VAL A 260 -1.93 -15.68 13.78
N THR A 261 -2.69 -15.77 12.69
CA THR A 261 -2.38 -15.07 11.45
C THR A 261 -2.75 -13.59 11.56
N VAL A 262 -1.88 -12.68 11.11
CA VAL A 262 -2.13 -11.24 11.13
C VAL A 262 -1.76 -10.61 9.81
N PHE A 263 -2.66 -9.79 9.25
CA PHE A 263 -2.42 -8.93 8.11
C PHE A 263 -2.59 -7.48 8.54
N MET A 264 -1.52 -6.69 8.47
CA MET A 264 -1.52 -5.30 8.88
C MET A 264 -1.11 -4.42 7.72
N CYS A 265 -2.03 -3.56 7.24
CA CYS A 265 -1.72 -2.53 6.26
C CYS A 265 -1.71 -1.17 6.96
N PHE A 266 -0.53 -0.58 7.04
CA PHE A 266 -0.30 0.72 7.68
C PHE A 266 -0.66 1.87 6.74
N ASP A 267 -0.80 3.06 7.31
CA ASP A 267 -0.91 4.34 6.61
C ASP A 267 0.32 5.20 6.92
N HIS A 268 0.61 6.19 6.10
CA HIS A 268 1.72 7.14 6.30
C HIS A 268 3.14 6.53 6.23
N GLU A 269 3.32 5.40 5.52
CA GLU A 269 4.66 4.85 5.27
C GLU A 269 5.53 5.86 4.52
N GLU A 270 4.98 6.46 3.46
CA GLU A 270 5.64 7.37 2.52
C GLU A 270 6.17 8.69 3.15
N VAL A 271 5.78 8.94 4.38
CA VAL A 271 6.22 10.10 5.18
C VAL A 271 6.87 9.68 6.51
N GLY A 272 7.34 8.42 6.61
CA GLY A 272 8.15 7.92 7.70
C GLY A 272 7.39 7.24 8.83
N SER A 273 6.16 6.81 8.62
CA SER A 273 5.37 5.98 9.56
C SER A 273 5.07 6.59 10.93
N GLY A 274 5.44 7.85 11.19
CA GLY A 274 5.34 8.53 12.49
C GLY A 274 3.93 9.03 12.82
N SER A 275 2.91 8.16 12.80
CA SER A 275 1.53 8.53 13.09
C SER A 275 0.80 7.45 13.88
N ARG A 276 -0.44 7.74 14.33
CA ARG A 276 -1.27 6.77 15.06
C ARG A 276 -1.71 5.56 14.21
N THR A 277 -1.55 5.64 12.89
CA THR A 277 -1.93 4.63 11.90
C THR A 277 -0.72 4.06 11.15
N GLY A 278 0.45 4.66 11.32
CA GLY A 278 1.71 4.22 10.74
C GLY A 278 2.41 3.14 11.58
N ALA A 279 3.42 2.50 11.01
CA ALA A 279 4.15 1.40 11.64
C ALA A 279 4.91 1.82 12.92
N ALA A 280 5.33 3.08 13.04
CA ALA A 280 5.91 3.62 14.26
C ALA A 280 4.85 3.91 15.35
N GLY A 281 3.56 3.95 14.99
CA GLY A 281 2.43 4.07 15.92
C GLY A 281 2.11 2.76 16.65
N PRO A 282 1.15 2.79 17.57
CA PRO A 282 0.84 1.64 18.43
C PRO A 282 -0.11 0.62 17.80
N ILE A 283 -0.59 0.84 16.56
CA ILE A 283 -1.73 0.07 16.03
C ILE A 283 -1.48 -1.43 15.97
N LEU A 284 -0.33 -1.87 15.47
CA LEU A 284 0.01 -3.31 15.41
C LEU A 284 0.12 -3.89 16.83
N GLU A 285 0.93 -3.27 17.70
CA GLU A 285 1.07 -3.73 19.07
C GLU A 285 -0.27 -3.79 19.82
N THR A 286 -1.17 -2.82 19.59
CA THR A 286 -2.52 -2.82 20.16
C THR A 286 -3.30 -4.05 19.71
N VAL A 287 -3.25 -4.40 18.42
CA VAL A 287 -3.94 -5.59 17.88
C VAL A 287 -3.39 -6.86 18.51
N LEU A 288 -2.07 -7.03 18.50
CA LEU A 288 -1.40 -8.23 19.04
C LEU A 288 -1.68 -8.40 20.55
N ARG A 289 -1.52 -7.34 21.35
CA ARG A 289 -1.73 -7.35 22.79
C ARG A 289 -3.19 -7.63 23.16
N ARG A 290 -4.14 -7.00 22.47
CA ARG A 290 -5.57 -7.23 22.74
C ARG A 290 -5.99 -8.64 22.35
N THR A 291 -5.48 -9.18 21.25
CA THR A 291 -5.72 -10.57 20.84
C THR A 291 -5.14 -11.56 21.87
N ALA A 292 -3.89 -11.36 22.30
CA ALA A 292 -3.28 -12.18 23.34
C ALA A 292 -4.08 -12.15 24.66
N THR A 293 -4.52 -10.96 25.09
CA THR A 293 -5.36 -10.80 26.29
C THR A 293 -6.70 -11.53 26.15
N ALA A 294 -7.35 -11.44 24.99
CA ALA A 294 -8.59 -12.15 24.71
C ALA A 294 -8.41 -13.68 24.70
N LEU A 295 -7.21 -14.17 24.30
CA LEU A 295 -6.80 -15.58 24.41
C LEU A 295 -6.44 -15.99 25.84
N GLY A 296 -6.58 -15.11 26.83
CA GLY A 296 -6.27 -15.40 28.25
C GLY A 296 -4.77 -15.35 28.57
N ARG A 297 -3.92 -14.78 27.71
CA ARG A 297 -2.50 -14.59 27.98
C ARG A 297 -2.29 -13.38 28.90
N ASP A 298 -1.47 -13.54 29.92
CA ASP A 298 -0.97 -12.44 30.76
C ASP A 298 0.20 -11.71 30.06
N GLU A 299 0.82 -10.77 30.73
CA GLU A 299 1.93 -9.97 30.18
C GLU A 299 3.12 -10.86 29.76
N ASP A 300 3.53 -11.82 30.60
CA ASP A 300 4.59 -12.78 30.26
C ASP A 300 4.19 -13.68 29.09
N GLY A 301 2.93 -14.10 29.04
CA GLY A 301 2.36 -14.87 27.93
C GLY A 301 2.39 -14.08 26.62
N PHE A 302 2.11 -12.77 26.65
CA PHE A 302 2.23 -11.90 25.48
C PHE A 302 3.67 -11.77 25.00
N GLU A 303 4.63 -11.55 25.90
CA GLU A 303 6.06 -11.46 25.55
C GLU A 303 6.57 -12.78 24.93
N ARG A 304 6.10 -13.93 25.44
CA ARG A 304 6.43 -15.23 24.83
C ARG A 304 5.83 -15.39 23.43
N MET A 305 4.59 -14.93 23.23
CA MET A 305 3.98 -14.92 21.90
C MET A 305 4.79 -14.03 20.93
N LEU A 306 5.24 -12.84 21.37
CA LEU A 306 6.09 -11.98 20.54
C LEU A 306 7.41 -12.67 20.17
N ALA A 307 8.06 -13.32 21.14
CA ALA A 307 9.32 -14.04 20.91
C ALA A 307 9.17 -15.21 19.92
N ALA A 308 7.99 -15.84 19.86
CA ALA A 308 7.64 -16.90 18.90
C ALA A 308 7.15 -16.35 17.55
N SER A 309 6.99 -15.04 17.42
CA SER A 309 6.40 -14.39 16.24
C SER A 309 7.41 -14.13 15.13
N SER A 310 6.89 -13.98 13.91
CA SER A 310 7.63 -13.48 12.78
C SER A 310 6.79 -12.51 11.95
N CYS A 311 7.48 -11.68 11.14
CA CYS A 311 6.85 -10.69 10.27
C CYS A 311 7.47 -10.75 8.87
N VAL A 312 6.62 -10.84 7.86
CA VAL A 312 6.95 -10.56 6.47
C VAL A 312 6.50 -9.13 6.18
N SER A 313 7.46 -8.22 6.08
CA SER A 313 7.25 -6.84 5.65
C SER A 313 7.17 -6.82 4.12
N ALA A 314 5.94 -6.81 3.60
CA ALA A 314 5.67 -6.85 2.17
C ALA A 314 5.58 -5.42 1.63
N ASP A 315 6.59 -5.02 0.86
CA ASP A 315 6.73 -3.69 0.31
C ASP A 315 7.50 -3.74 -1.02
N ALA A 316 7.08 -2.96 -2.00
CA ALA A 316 7.58 -2.98 -3.36
C ALA A 316 9.12 -2.90 -3.42
N ALA A 317 9.71 -3.57 -4.39
CA ALA A 317 11.15 -3.63 -4.62
C ALA A 317 11.51 -3.02 -5.99
N HIS A 318 12.78 -2.68 -6.18
CA HIS A 318 13.27 -2.20 -7.47
C HIS A 318 13.62 -3.36 -8.40
N SER A 319 12.93 -3.48 -9.53
CA SER A 319 13.42 -4.31 -10.64
C SER A 319 14.59 -3.63 -11.35
N VAL A 320 15.52 -4.41 -11.93
CA VAL A 320 16.61 -3.85 -12.72
C VAL A 320 16.07 -3.03 -13.88
N HIS A 321 16.51 -1.77 -13.97
CA HIS A 321 16.05 -0.87 -15.01
C HIS A 321 16.82 -1.11 -16.32
N PRO A 322 16.14 -1.40 -17.45
CA PRO A 322 16.83 -1.81 -18.70
C PRO A 322 17.77 -0.74 -19.26
N ASN A 323 17.46 0.56 -19.06
CA ASN A 323 18.28 1.67 -19.53
C ASN A 323 19.30 2.18 -18.50
N TYR A 324 19.22 1.73 -17.24
CA TYR A 324 20.06 2.20 -16.13
C TYR A 324 20.59 1.03 -15.28
N ALA A 325 20.96 -0.08 -15.94
CA ALA A 325 21.44 -1.29 -15.25
C ALA A 325 22.64 -1.01 -14.33
N GLY A 326 23.49 -0.01 -14.65
CA GLY A 326 24.63 0.40 -13.82
C GLY A 326 24.27 1.02 -12.47
N HIS A 327 23.00 1.39 -12.22
CA HIS A 327 22.54 1.86 -10.93
C HIS A 327 22.18 0.73 -9.96
N HIS A 328 22.21 -0.53 -10.43
CA HIS A 328 21.92 -1.73 -9.65
C HIS A 328 23.19 -2.49 -9.32
N ASP A 329 23.14 -3.31 -8.27
CA ASP A 329 24.19 -4.29 -8.00
C ASP A 329 24.31 -5.26 -9.19
N PRO A 330 25.52 -5.66 -9.64
CA PRO A 330 25.67 -6.49 -10.84
C PRO A 330 25.10 -7.91 -10.68
N ASP A 331 25.10 -8.45 -9.45
CA ASP A 331 24.79 -9.86 -9.18
C ASP A 331 23.45 -10.05 -8.48
N ASN A 332 23.01 -9.06 -7.64
CA ASN A 332 21.80 -9.14 -6.81
C ASN A 332 20.73 -8.14 -7.27
N ARG A 333 20.35 -8.24 -8.54
CA ARG A 333 19.37 -7.35 -9.19
C ARG A 333 18.19 -8.14 -9.74
N PRO A 334 16.99 -7.99 -9.16
CA PRO A 334 15.83 -8.75 -9.61
C PRO A 334 15.31 -8.27 -10.96
N VAL A 335 14.64 -9.17 -11.67
CA VAL A 335 13.98 -8.94 -12.94
C VAL A 335 12.48 -9.24 -12.79
N MET A 336 11.62 -8.37 -13.26
CA MET A 336 10.17 -8.59 -13.29
C MET A 336 9.80 -9.92 -13.95
N GLY A 337 8.75 -10.58 -13.43
CA GLY A 337 8.25 -11.86 -13.94
C GLY A 337 9.07 -13.07 -13.49
N ARG A 338 9.93 -12.89 -12.49
CA ARG A 338 10.76 -14.00 -11.94
C ARG A 338 10.49 -14.28 -10.47
N GLY A 339 9.34 -13.85 -9.97
CA GLY A 339 8.88 -14.06 -8.60
C GLY A 339 9.23 -12.93 -7.64
N PRO A 340 8.71 -13.01 -6.40
CA PRO A 340 8.92 -12.01 -5.38
C PRO A 340 10.39 -11.83 -5.03
N VAL A 341 10.69 -10.65 -4.51
CA VAL A 341 12.04 -10.17 -4.23
C VAL A 341 12.24 -10.09 -2.73
N ILE A 342 13.30 -10.72 -2.20
CA ILE A 342 13.76 -10.49 -0.84
C ILE A 342 14.76 -9.33 -0.82
N LYS A 343 14.56 -8.36 0.07
CA LYS A 343 15.35 -7.13 0.16
C LYS A 343 16.36 -7.25 1.29
N ILE A 344 17.65 -7.04 1.01
CA ILE A 344 18.77 -7.21 1.95
C ILE A 344 19.57 -5.92 2.02
N ASN A 345 19.89 -5.45 3.22
CA ASN A 345 20.73 -4.27 3.43
C ASN A 345 21.56 -4.37 4.71
N SER A 346 22.88 -4.33 4.60
CA SER A 346 23.80 -4.44 5.73
C SER A 346 23.69 -3.30 6.78
N LYS A 347 23.05 -2.19 6.42
CA LYS A 347 22.78 -1.06 7.34
C LYS A 347 21.40 -1.12 7.98
N GLN A 348 20.73 -2.27 7.87
CA GLN A 348 19.38 -2.50 8.41
C GLN A 348 18.34 -1.45 7.92
N ARG A 349 18.49 -1.02 6.66
CA ARG A 349 17.44 -0.25 5.95
C ARG A 349 16.28 -1.16 5.57
N TYR A 350 16.54 -2.46 5.48
CA TYR A 350 15.62 -3.59 5.48
C TYR A 350 15.97 -4.46 6.69
N ALA A 351 14.97 -5.03 7.35
CA ALA A 351 15.15 -5.82 8.58
C ALA A 351 15.71 -7.24 8.33
N THR A 352 15.78 -7.64 7.07
CA THR A 352 16.16 -8.99 6.65
C THR A 352 17.55 -9.38 7.16
N ASP A 353 17.61 -10.50 7.85
CA ASP A 353 18.82 -11.20 8.25
C ASP A 353 18.82 -12.65 7.75
N GLY A 354 19.79 -13.47 8.19
CA GLY A 354 19.92 -14.86 7.76
C GLY A 354 18.76 -15.75 8.17
N GLU A 355 18.13 -15.51 9.33
CA GLU A 355 16.96 -16.27 9.79
C GLU A 355 15.73 -15.89 8.98
N GLY A 356 15.55 -14.59 8.70
CA GLY A 356 14.50 -14.08 7.85
C GLY A 356 14.60 -14.59 6.41
N ILE A 357 15.83 -14.68 5.85
CA ILE A 357 16.07 -15.28 4.53
C ILE A 357 15.59 -16.74 4.52
N ALA A 358 16.02 -17.51 5.51
CA ALA A 358 15.65 -18.93 5.60
C ALA A 358 14.13 -19.15 5.79
N LEU A 359 13.46 -18.27 6.55
CA LEU A 359 12.01 -18.26 6.70
C LEU A 359 11.32 -18.04 5.35
N TRP A 360 11.73 -17.01 4.62
CA TRP A 360 11.14 -16.68 3.32
C TRP A 360 11.39 -17.75 2.25
N ASP A 361 12.61 -18.31 2.21
CA ASP A 361 12.95 -19.39 1.28
C ASP A 361 12.09 -20.64 1.51
N ARG A 362 11.80 -20.99 2.79
CA ARG A 362 10.86 -22.07 3.09
C ARG A 362 9.46 -21.79 2.60
N ALA A 363 8.97 -20.56 2.79
CA ALA A 363 7.63 -20.17 2.31
C ALA A 363 7.53 -20.23 0.77
N CYS A 364 8.53 -19.73 0.07
CA CYS A 364 8.59 -19.83 -1.40
C CYS A 364 8.70 -21.28 -1.89
N ALA A 365 9.51 -22.11 -1.24
CA ALA A 365 9.65 -23.53 -1.58
C ALA A 365 8.33 -24.29 -1.36
N ALA A 366 7.64 -24.05 -0.25
CA ALA A 366 6.33 -24.67 0.04
C ALA A 366 5.26 -24.22 -0.95
N ALA A 367 5.31 -22.97 -1.40
CA ALA A 367 4.42 -22.45 -2.43
C ALA A 367 4.79 -22.90 -3.85
N GLY A 368 5.97 -23.49 -4.06
CA GLY A 368 6.49 -23.84 -5.39
C GLY A 368 6.77 -22.62 -6.28
N VAL A 369 7.12 -21.48 -5.68
CA VAL A 369 7.40 -20.21 -6.41
C VAL A 369 8.88 -19.85 -6.31
N PRO A 370 9.46 -19.18 -7.34
CA PRO A 370 10.82 -18.68 -7.27
C PRO A 370 10.93 -17.48 -6.31
N SER A 371 12.13 -17.18 -5.83
CA SER A 371 12.48 -15.95 -5.11
C SER A 371 13.74 -15.35 -5.69
N GLN A 372 13.87 -14.01 -5.60
CA GLN A 372 15.03 -13.28 -6.10
C GLN A 372 15.59 -12.40 -4.98
N SER A 373 16.89 -12.15 -4.99
CA SER A 373 17.52 -11.25 -4.02
C SER A 373 17.74 -9.85 -4.61
N PHE A 374 17.47 -8.83 -3.80
CA PHE A 374 17.84 -7.45 -4.05
C PHE A 374 18.85 -6.97 -3.00
N VAL A 375 20.00 -6.51 -3.47
CA VAL A 375 20.97 -5.74 -2.68
C VAL A 375 21.20 -4.41 -3.40
N GLY A 376 21.17 -3.30 -2.69
CA GLY A 376 21.41 -1.99 -3.30
C GLY A 376 22.84 -1.84 -3.78
N ASN A 377 23.03 -1.13 -4.90
CA ASN A 377 24.36 -0.69 -5.33
C ASN A 377 24.99 0.20 -4.25
N ASN A 378 26.23 -0.09 -3.85
CA ASN A 378 26.92 0.62 -2.76
C ASN A 378 27.08 2.14 -2.98
N ALA A 379 27.03 2.60 -4.22
CA ALA A 379 27.11 4.03 -4.59
C ALA A 379 25.73 4.73 -4.63
N MET A 380 24.63 3.98 -4.46
CA MET A 380 23.27 4.53 -4.51
C MET A 380 22.67 4.62 -3.10
N PRO A 381 21.79 5.61 -2.85
CA PRO A 381 21.02 5.66 -1.61
C PRO A 381 20.07 4.45 -1.53
N CYS A 382 19.76 4.02 -0.30
CA CYS A 382 18.78 2.99 -0.03
C CYS A 382 17.57 3.60 0.67
N GLY A 383 16.37 3.25 0.21
CA GLY A 383 15.12 3.52 0.92
C GLY A 383 15.03 2.74 2.23
N THR A 384 13.90 2.80 2.87
CA THR A 384 13.54 1.98 4.04
C THR A 384 12.09 1.54 3.89
N THR A 385 11.61 0.70 4.80
CA THR A 385 10.29 0.09 4.80
C THR A 385 9.72 0.08 6.21
N ILE A 386 8.52 -0.44 6.38
CA ILE A 386 7.94 -0.70 7.71
C ILE A 386 8.70 -1.80 8.49
N GLY A 387 9.46 -2.67 7.80
CA GLY A 387 10.15 -3.82 8.41
C GLY A 387 11.08 -3.45 9.56
N PRO A 388 12.08 -2.57 9.37
CA PRO A 388 12.97 -2.12 10.44
C PRO A 388 12.25 -1.50 11.63
N ILE A 389 11.14 -0.80 11.39
CA ILE A 389 10.33 -0.18 12.44
C ILE A 389 9.65 -1.27 13.27
N THR A 390 9.01 -2.25 12.63
CA THR A 390 8.35 -3.38 13.29
C THR A 390 9.36 -4.21 14.09
N ALA A 391 10.49 -4.57 13.48
CA ALA A 391 11.56 -5.32 14.14
C ALA A 391 12.10 -4.59 15.38
N THR A 392 12.35 -3.29 15.26
CA THR A 392 12.91 -2.48 16.36
C THR A 392 11.91 -2.30 17.52
N ARG A 393 10.62 -2.12 17.21
CA ARG A 393 9.60 -1.84 18.23
C ARG A 393 9.15 -3.08 18.99
N LEU A 394 9.03 -4.20 18.29
CA LEU A 394 8.41 -5.41 18.83
C LEU A 394 9.41 -6.56 19.07
N GLY A 395 10.67 -6.43 18.63
CA GLY A 395 11.68 -7.47 18.77
C GLY A 395 11.38 -8.73 17.97
N ILE A 396 10.55 -8.66 16.92
CA ILE A 396 10.08 -9.79 16.13
C ILE A 396 11.03 -10.03 14.96
N LEU A 397 11.33 -11.31 14.67
CA LEU A 397 12.03 -11.73 13.46
C LEU A 397 11.29 -11.16 12.23
N THR A 398 11.96 -10.33 11.43
CA THR A 398 11.32 -9.64 10.31
C THR A 398 12.13 -9.80 9.03
N VAL A 399 11.45 -10.10 7.93
CA VAL A 399 12.01 -10.18 6.58
C VAL A 399 11.27 -9.21 5.64
N ASP A 400 12.02 -8.45 4.85
CA ASP A 400 11.49 -7.52 3.86
C ASP A 400 11.44 -8.17 2.47
N VAL A 401 10.25 -8.20 1.88
CA VAL A 401 10.01 -8.78 0.56
C VAL A 401 9.11 -7.88 -0.28
N GLY A 402 8.96 -8.15 -1.58
CA GLY A 402 7.98 -7.43 -2.39
C GLY A 402 7.96 -7.79 -3.87
N VAL A 403 7.11 -7.12 -4.61
CA VAL A 403 7.03 -7.21 -6.07
C VAL A 403 8.04 -6.23 -6.68
N GLY A 404 8.77 -6.66 -7.71
CA GLY A 404 9.67 -5.79 -8.45
C GLY A 404 8.91 -4.76 -9.29
N LEU A 405 9.12 -3.46 -9.05
CA LEU A 405 8.55 -2.37 -9.83
C LEU A 405 9.59 -1.66 -10.68
N LEU A 406 9.13 -1.05 -11.77
CA LEU A 406 9.79 0.06 -12.46
C LEU A 406 8.97 1.33 -12.32
N SER A 407 9.65 2.47 -12.37
CA SER A 407 9.03 3.80 -12.19
C SER A 407 8.30 3.96 -10.85
N MET A 408 8.79 3.29 -9.78
CA MET A 408 8.27 3.45 -8.41
C MET A 408 8.14 4.94 -8.06
N HIS A 409 7.08 5.33 -7.35
CA HIS A 409 6.72 6.71 -7.01
C HIS A 409 6.35 7.62 -8.19
N SER A 410 6.18 7.06 -9.40
CA SER A 410 5.62 7.83 -10.50
C SER A 410 4.10 7.80 -10.49
N ALA A 411 3.49 8.70 -11.24
CA ALA A 411 2.04 8.68 -11.48
C ALA A 411 1.58 7.45 -12.28
N ARG A 412 2.53 6.63 -12.78
CA ARG A 412 2.23 5.41 -13.55
C ARG A 412 3.39 4.42 -13.47
N GLU A 413 3.39 3.66 -12.40
CA GLU A 413 4.33 2.59 -12.10
C GLU A 413 4.05 1.34 -12.93
N MET A 414 4.98 0.38 -12.91
CA MET A 414 4.89 -0.83 -13.71
C MET A 414 5.29 -2.06 -12.90
N SER A 415 4.45 -3.12 -12.96
CA SER A 415 4.71 -4.46 -12.41
C SER A 415 4.46 -5.56 -13.43
N HIS A 416 4.80 -6.81 -13.07
CA HIS A 416 4.48 -8.02 -13.83
C HIS A 416 3.36 -8.81 -13.16
N ILE A 417 2.41 -9.32 -13.97
CA ILE A 417 1.23 -10.03 -13.44
C ILE A 417 1.57 -11.32 -12.69
N ASP A 418 2.62 -12.05 -13.11
CA ASP A 418 3.05 -13.29 -12.44
C ASP A 418 3.58 -13.03 -11.04
N ASP A 419 4.29 -11.90 -10.83
CA ASP A 419 4.90 -11.58 -9.54
C ASP A 419 3.84 -11.30 -8.48
N LEU A 420 2.68 -10.73 -8.84
CA LEU A 420 1.55 -10.50 -7.95
C LEU A 420 0.97 -11.82 -7.42
N LEU A 421 0.73 -12.78 -8.32
CA LEU A 421 0.19 -14.08 -7.94
C LEU A 421 1.21 -14.91 -7.14
N THR A 422 2.48 -14.89 -7.54
CA THR A 422 3.53 -15.66 -6.84
C THR A 422 3.78 -15.10 -5.45
N LEU A 423 3.72 -13.77 -5.25
CA LEU A 423 3.75 -13.18 -3.91
C LEU A 423 2.57 -13.66 -3.06
N SER A 424 1.34 -13.63 -3.58
CA SER A 424 0.17 -14.13 -2.87
C SER A 424 0.31 -15.60 -2.44
N LYS A 425 0.84 -16.46 -3.32
CA LYS A 425 1.09 -17.88 -3.01
C LYS A 425 2.14 -18.06 -1.90
N ALA A 426 3.24 -17.30 -1.94
CA ALA A 426 4.28 -17.34 -0.91
C ALA A 426 3.78 -16.85 0.45
N LEU A 427 2.98 -15.76 0.48
CA LEU A 427 2.38 -15.23 1.71
C LEU A 427 1.37 -16.25 2.33
N ALA A 428 0.58 -16.91 1.50
CA ALA A 428 -0.33 -17.98 1.96
C ALA A 428 0.44 -19.16 2.57
N ALA A 429 1.55 -19.57 1.95
CA ALA A 429 2.40 -20.65 2.49
C ALA A 429 3.07 -20.23 3.81
N TYR A 430 3.55 -18.99 3.92
CA TYR A 430 4.07 -18.45 5.17
C TYR A 430 3.04 -18.51 6.30
N TRP A 431 1.80 -18.09 6.06
CA TRP A 431 0.74 -18.16 7.08
C TRP A 431 0.34 -19.57 7.45
N ARG A 432 0.62 -20.56 6.61
CA ARG A 432 0.37 -21.99 6.89
C ARG A 432 1.51 -22.69 7.64
N GLY A 433 2.53 -21.95 8.05
CA GLY A 433 3.59 -22.49 8.89
C GLY A 433 4.84 -22.95 8.14
N ALA A 434 5.01 -22.56 6.90
CA ALA A 434 6.22 -22.88 6.12
C ALA A 434 7.47 -22.16 6.64
#